data_b1fac269a2a0f62414c1ac7972981927
#
_entry.id   b1fac269a2a0f62414c1ac7972981927
#
_cell.length_a   1.000
_cell.length_b   1.000
_cell.length_c   1.000
_cell.angle_alpha   90.00
_cell.angle_beta   90.00
_cell.angle_gamma   90.00
#
_symmetry.space_group_name_H-M   'P 1'
#
loop_
_entity.id
_entity.type
_entity.pdbx_description
1 polymer ?
#
loop_
_entity_poly.entity_id
_entity_poly.type
_entity_poly.pdbx_seq_one_letter_code
_entity_poly.pdbx_strand_id
1 'polypeptide(L)'
;MSGLVFLVLTALAADPSAPHPHSGVVTAYRGAPPPVALSAEDLATLATGKVILKQQQVASGGRGVAMMDIAATPANIWSKITDYARYPKMVDHVAECGNYRVSGEHIYTRFVLSVMGSSVEYFIDHTARPDQGYLTWTLDYSRKSDLDDSVGYWRVTPQSTSPVRTRLEYSVDIRFTGYVPGFVADMISRKGLTDATSWVKRESEGG
;
A
#
# COMPACT_ATOMS: atom_id res chain seq x y z
N MET A 1 -28.05 -7.09 -44.20
CA MET A 1 -27.47 -5.95 -43.46
C MET A 1 -27.32 -6.36 -42.01
N SER A 2 -26.11 -6.86 -41.60
CA SER A 2 -25.86 -7.27 -40.24
C SER A 2 -25.33 -6.08 -39.44
N GLY A 3 -26.13 -5.60 -38.51
CA GLY A 3 -25.75 -4.54 -37.60
C GLY A 3 -24.76 -5.07 -36.56
N LEU A 4 -23.56 -4.57 -36.60
CA LEU A 4 -22.54 -4.81 -35.56
C LEU A 4 -22.92 -4.01 -34.31
N VAL A 5 -23.43 -4.66 -33.29
CA VAL A 5 -23.65 -4.05 -31.95
C VAL A 5 -22.31 -3.94 -31.29
N PHE A 6 -21.71 -2.75 -31.26
CA PHE A 6 -20.59 -2.44 -30.41
C PHE A 6 -21.08 -2.37 -28.95
N LEU A 7 -20.82 -3.42 -28.18
CA LEU A 7 -20.92 -3.32 -26.71
C LEU A 7 -19.77 -2.44 -26.24
N VAL A 8 -20.06 -1.16 -25.96
CA VAL A 8 -19.15 -0.30 -25.22
C VAL A 8 -19.19 -0.78 -23.78
N LEU A 9 -18.22 -1.61 -23.38
CA LEU A 9 -17.93 -1.82 -21.95
C LEU A 9 -17.42 -0.47 -21.41
N THR A 10 -18.31 0.31 -20.84
CA THR A 10 -17.92 1.42 -19.98
C THR A 10 -17.25 0.79 -18.75
N ALA A 11 -15.92 0.86 -18.67
CA ALA A 11 -15.24 0.66 -17.40
C ALA A 11 -15.92 1.62 -16.41
N LEU A 12 -16.44 1.07 -15.31
CA LEU A 12 -17.13 1.87 -14.29
C LEU A 12 -16.04 2.67 -13.57
N ALA A 13 -15.80 3.89 -14.03
CA ALA A 13 -14.82 4.81 -13.46
C ALA A 13 -15.09 5.04 -11.95
N ALA A 14 -14.04 5.37 -11.21
CA ALA A 14 -14.14 5.83 -9.83
C ALA A 14 -15.13 6.98 -9.70
N ASP A 15 -15.93 7.01 -8.62
CA ASP A 15 -16.91 8.03 -8.34
C ASP A 15 -16.93 8.34 -6.83
N PRO A 16 -16.41 9.51 -6.42
CA PRO A 16 -16.37 9.88 -5.01
C PRO A 16 -17.76 10.14 -4.40
N SER A 17 -18.81 10.28 -5.21
CA SER A 17 -20.18 10.55 -4.77
C SER A 17 -21.05 9.31 -4.65
N ALA A 18 -20.60 8.17 -5.18
CA ALA A 18 -21.32 6.90 -5.12
C ALA A 18 -20.61 5.93 -4.16
N PRO A 19 -21.35 5.07 -3.43
CA PRO A 19 -20.74 4.05 -2.60
C PRO A 19 -20.09 2.97 -3.48
N HIS A 20 -19.07 2.31 -2.92
CA HIS A 20 -18.47 1.13 -3.52
C HIS A 20 -19.50 -0.02 -3.59
N PRO A 21 -19.43 -0.91 -4.61
CA PRO A 21 -20.43 -1.99 -4.79
C PRO A 21 -20.55 -2.98 -3.61
N HIS A 22 -19.52 -3.05 -2.76
CA HIS A 22 -19.49 -3.91 -1.56
C HIS A 22 -18.66 -3.26 -0.45
N SER A 23 -18.61 -3.88 0.73
CA SER A 23 -17.86 -3.42 1.91
C SER A 23 -16.63 -4.29 2.21
N GLY A 24 -16.01 -4.84 1.15
CA GLY A 24 -14.79 -5.62 1.20
C GLY A 24 -14.98 -7.10 0.87
N VAL A 25 -14.06 -7.64 0.05
CA VAL A 25 -13.95 -9.06 -0.30
C VAL A 25 -12.65 -9.66 0.24
N VAL A 26 -11.68 -8.81 0.60
CA VAL A 26 -10.43 -9.20 1.25
C VAL A 26 -10.57 -9.00 2.76
N THR A 27 -10.12 -9.98 3.55
CA THR A 27 -10.18 -9.87 5.03
C THR A 27 -9.32 -8.72 5.53
N ALA A 28 -9.94 -7.72 6.15
CA ALA A 28 -9.27 -6.57 6.76
C ALA A 28 -8.52 -6.94 8.05
N TYR A 29 -7.50 -6.16 8.39
CA TYR A 29 -6.86 -6.24 9.71
C TYR A 29 -7.77 -5.59 10.77
N ARG A 30 -7.98 -6.31 11.90
CA ARG A 30 -8.77 -5.82 13.05
C ARG A 30 -7.86 -5.40 14.21
N GLY A 31 -6.73 -4.80 13.90
CA GLY A 31 -5.70 -4.40 14.87
C GLY A 31 -4.31 -4.61 14.29
N ALA A 32 -3.32 -4.78 15.17
CA ALA A 32 -1.93 -4.99 14.75
C ALA A 32 -1.82 -6.20 13.80
N PRO A 33 -1.15 -6.07 12.66
CA PRO A 33 -0.87 -7.19 11.77
C PRO A 33 -0.12 -8.31 12.53
N PRO A 34 -0.34 -9.59 12.22
CA PRO A 34 0.39 -10.67 12.88
C PRO A 34 1.90 -10.59 12.57
N PRO A 35 2.77 -11.04 13.50
CA PRO A 35 4.21 -11.04 13.28
C PRO A 35 4.60 -12.00 12.15
N VAL A 36 5.67 -11.64 11.42
CA VAL A 36 6.28 -12.49 10.40
C VAL A 36 7.49 -13.21 11.02
N ALA A 37 7.53 -14.54 10.92
CA ALA A 37 8.67 -15.33 11.40
C ALA A 37 9.89 -15.10 10.50
N LEU A 38 11.03 -14.79 11.11
CA LEU A 38 12.30 -14.54 10.45
C LEU A 38 13.32 -15.61 10.83
N SER A 39 14.03 -16.15 9.85
CA SER A 39 15.18 -17.02 10.04
C SER A 39 16.45 -16.20 10.33
N ALA A 40 17.51 -16.88 10.76
CA ALA A 40 18.82 -16.24 10.93
C ALA A 40 19.35 -15.65 9.61
N GLU A 41 19.07 -16.30 8.47
CA GLU A 41 19.46 -15.82 7.14
C GLU A 41 18.66 -14.54 6.75
N ASP A 42 17.35 -14.50 7.06
CA ASP A 42 16.54 -13.29 6.89
C ASP A 42 17.12 -12.12 7.67
N LEU A 43 17.45 -12.35 8.94
CA LEU A 43 18.04 -11.32 9.82
C LEU A 43 19.39 -10.85 9.30
N ALA A 44 20.25 -11.76 8.83
CA ALA A 44 21.53 -11.42 8.22
C ALA A 44 21.35 -10.58 6.95
N THR A 45 20.36 -10.91 6.11
CA THR A 45 20.03 -10.15 4.90
C THR A 45 19.51 -8.76 5.25
N LEU A 46 18.58 -8.65 6.19
CA LEU A 46 18.03 -7.37 6.67
C LEU A 46 19.13 -6.48 7.26
N ALA A 47 20.09 -7.06 7.99
CA ALA A 47 21.21 -6.32 8.55
C ALA A 47 22.09 -5.63 7.50
N THR A 48 22.08 -6.10 6.25
CA THR A 48 22.76 -5.43 5.12
C THR A 48 21.93 -4.30 4.50
N GLY A 49 20.71 -4.05 4.96
CA GLY A 49 19.77 -3.07 4.40
C GLY A 49 19.13 -3.54 3.08
N LYS A 50 19.23 -4.82 2.74
CA LYS A 50 18.53 -5.42 1.60
C LYS A 50 17.10 -5.79 1.98
N VAL A 51 16.20 -5.74 0.99
CA VAL A 51 14.82 -6.18 1.14
C VAL A 51 14.74 -7.70 1.15
N ILE A 52 13.87 -8.23 2.01
CA ILE A 52 13.43 -9.63 1.94
C ILE A 52 11.93 -9.68 1.64
N LEU A 53 11.51 -10.76 0.99
CA LEU A 53 10.10 -11.02 0.67
C LEU A 53 9.67 -12.31 1.35
N LYS A 54 8.58 -12.21 2.11
CA LYS A 54 7.96 -13.33 2.83
C LYS A 54 6.53 -13.55 2.37
N GLN A 55 6.00 -14.72 2.70
CA GLN A 55 4.58 -15.02 2.58
C GLN A 55 3.97 -15.09 4.00
N GLN A 56 2.93 -14.31 4.23
CA GLN A 56 2.14 -14.35 5.45
C GLN A 56 0.85 -15.13 5.17
N GLN A 57 0.60 -16.17 5.95
CA GLN A 57 -0.66 -16.91 5.85
C GLN A 57 -1.78 -16.09 6.51
N VAL A 58 -2.87 -15.93 5.78
CA VAL A 58 -4.11 -15.30 6.23
C VAL A 58 -5.30 -16.19 5.88
N ALA A 59 -6.47 -15.96 6.47
CA ALA A 59 -7.65 -16.81 6.27
C ALA A 59 -8.05 -16.97 4.78
N SER A 60 -7.80 -15.95 3.96
CA SER A 60 -8.11 -15.95 2.51
C SER A 60 -6.94 -16.42 1.62
N GLY A 61 -5.86 -16.97 2.19
CA GLY A 61 -4.65 -17.38 1.45
C GLY A 61 -3.38 -16.72 1.94
N GLY A 62 -2.33 -16.66 1.09
CA GLY A 62 -1.07 -16.00 1.43
C GLY A 62 -1.03 -14.56 0.94
N ARG A 63 -0.47 -13.66 1.74
CA ARG A 63 -0.12 -12.29 1.34
C ARG A 63 1.39 -12.13 1.27
N GLY A 64 1.88 -11.41 0.26
CA GLY A 64 3.27 -11.01 0.19
C GLY A 64 3.57 -9.93 1.23
N VAL A 65 4.73 -10.05 1.88
CA VAL A 65 5.27 -9.04 2.79
C VAL A 65 6.68 -8.70 2.37
N ALA A 66 6.95 -7.41 2.13
CA ALA A 66 8.30 -6.88 1.95
C ALA A 66 8.81 -6.34 3.29
N MET A 67 10.05 -6.62 3.63
CA MET A 67 10.69 -6.15 4.86
C MET A 67 12.07 -5.59 4.54
N MET A 68 12.46 -4.53 5.25
CA MET A 68 13.74 -3.84 5.06
C MET A 68 14.15 -3.15 6.35
N ASP A 69 15.45 -3.17 6.65
CA ASP A 69 16.01 -2.34 7.72
C ASP A 69 16.55 -1.03 7.14
N ILE A 70 16.15 0.09 7.73
CA ILE A 70 16.44 1.46 7.29
C ILE A 70 17.26 2.17 8.36
N ALA A 71 18.32 2.90 7.96
CA ALA A 71 19.16 3.69 8.85
C ALA A 71 18.50 5.04 9.18
N ALA A 72 17.30 4.99 9.77
CA ALA A 72 16.52 6.16 10.16
C ALA A 72 15.71 5.85 11.42
N THR A 73 15.27 6.90 12.13
CA THR A 73 14.38 6.75 13.29
C THR A 73 12.95 6.39 12.86
N PRO A 74 12.16 5.70 13.72
CA PRO A 74 10.74 5.46 13.43
C PRO A 74 9.97 6.72 13.10
N ALA A 75 10.24 7.83 13.81
CA ALA A 75 9.57 9.11 13.57
C ALA A 75 9.84 9.66 12.16
N ASN A 76 11.09 9.56 11.68
CA ASN A 76 11.43 9.98 10.31
C ASN A 76 10.70 9.10 9.28
N ILE A 77 10.69 7.77 9.45
CA ILE A 77 9.99 6.84 8.55
C ILE A 77 8.48 7.16 8.51
N TRP A 78 7.84 7.34 9.68
CA TRP A 78 6.41 7.71 9.74
C TRP A 78 6.13 9.04 9.05
N SER A 79 7.02 10.03 9.21
CA SER A 79 6.87 11.33 8.53
C SER A 79 6.86 11.22 7.01
N LYS A 80 7.52 10.19 6.43
CA LYS A 80 7.50 9.94 4.98
C LYS A 80 6.23 9.18 4.57
N ILE A 81 5.88 8.10 5.29
CA ILE A 81 4.72 7.25 4.99
C ILE A 81 3.41 8.05 5.07
N THR A 82 3.30 9.00 5.97
CA THR A 82 2.06 9.77 6.19
C THR A 82 2.03 11.13 5.47
N ASP A 83 3.08 11.50 4.74
CA ASP A 83 3.12 12.72 3.93
C ASP A 83 2.51 12.49 2.53
N TYR A 84 1.23 12.17 2.51
CA TYR A 84 0.50 11.82 1.29
C TYR A 84 0.55 12.90 0.21
N ALA A 85 0.61 14.18 0.60
CA ALA A 85 0.70 15.30 -0.35
C ALA A 85 2.00 15.28 -1.18
N ARG A 86 3.06 14.66 -0.65
CA ARG A 86 4.35 14.54 -1.35
C ARG A 86 4.50 13.24 -2.14
N TYR A 87 3.57 12.29 -2.05
CA TYR A 87 3.65 11.01 -2.78
C TYR A 87 3.90 11.17 -4.29
N PRO A 88 3.30 12.14 -5.01
CA PRO A 88 3.61 12.36 -6.43
C PRO A 88 5.08 12.68 -6.73
N LYS A 89 5.86 13.08 -5.72
CA LYS A 89 7.31 13.36 -5.84
C LYS A 89 8.19 12.24 -5.32
N MET A 90 7.64 11.35 -4.48
CA MET A 90 8.41 10.31 -3.78
C MET A 90 8.16 8.91 -4.32
N VAL A 91 6.94 8.67 -4.85
CA VAL A 91 6.46 7.34 -5.24
C VAL A 91 6.19 7.29 -6.73
N ASP A 92 6.83 6.37 -7.43
CA ASP A 92 6.65 6.21 -8.86
C ASP A 92 5.19 5.89 -9.21
N HIS A 93 4.73 6.41 -10.33
CA HIS A 93 3.38 6.23 -10.86
C HIS A 93 2.24 6.90 -10.08
N VAL A 94 2.50 7.52 -8.94
CA VAL A 94 1.51 8.34 -8.23
C VAL A 94 1.44 9.71 -8.90
N ALA A 95 0.35 9.98 -9.62
CA ALA A 95 0.10 11.27 -10.26
C ALA A 95 -0.50 12.28 -9.28
N GLU A 96 -1.44 11.84 -8.45
CA GLU A 96 -2.07 12.65 -7.41
C GLU A 96 -2.26 11.82 -6.14
N CYS A 97 -2.06 12.47 -4.99
CA CYS A 97 -2.34 11.88 -3.69
C CYS A 97 -2.65 12.99 -2.68
N GLY A 98 -3.68 12.78 -1.85
CA GLY A 98 -4.04 13.76 -0.82
C GLY A 98 -5.16 13.29 0.09
N ASN A 99 -5.12 13.79 1.33
CA ASN A 99 -6.14 13.51 2.31
C ASN A 99 -7.38 14.36 2.05
N TYR A 100 -8.56 13.75 2.04
CA TYR A 100 -9.84 14.45 1.91
C TYR A 100 -10.66 14.45 3.23
N ARG A 101 -10.28 13.63 4.20
CA ARG A 101 -10.88 13.60 5.53
C ARG A 101 -9.89 13.02 6.55
N VAL A 102 -9.94 13.53 7.77
CA VAL A 102 -9.26 12.94 8.94
C VAL A 102 -10.29 12.90 10.07
N SER A 103 -10.42 11.75 10.75
CA SER A 103 -11.36 11.55 11.83
C SER A 103 -10.79 10.59 12.88
N GLY A 104 -10.31 11.11 13.99
CA GLY A 104 -9.61 10.31 15.00
C GLY A 104 -8.35 9.68 14.42
N GLU A 105 -8.28 8.34 14.48
CA GLU A 105 -7.19 7.55 13.93
C GLU A 105 -7.33 7.25 12.43
N HIS A 106 -8.47 7.62 11.82
CA HIS A 106 -8.75 7.39 10.42
C HIS A 106 -8.25 8.54 9.56
N ILE A 107 -7.45 8.21 8.53
CA ILE A 107 -6.96 9.12 7.50
C ILE A 107 -7.49 8.64 6.16
N TYR A 108 -8.35 9.44 5.55
CA TYR A 108 -8.97 9.12 4.26
C TYR A 108 -8.20 9.81 3.15
N THR A 109 -7.66 9.01 2.23
CA THR A 109 -6.75 9.47 1.19
C THR A 109 -7.23 9.06 -0.18
N ARG A 110 -7.20 10.00 -1.11
CA ARG A 110 -7.42 9.76 -2.54
C ARG A 110 -6.08 9.52 -3.21
N PHE A 111 -6.01 8.50 -4.06
CA PHE A 111 -4.86 8.20 -4.90
C PHE A 111 -5.28 8.19 -6.37
N VAL A 112 -4.44 8.75 -7.23
CA VAL A 112 -4.49 8.57 -8.68
C VAL A 112 -3.15 8.04 -9.14
N LEU A 113 -3.14 6.82 -9.64
CA LEU A 113 -1.98 6.26 -10.34
C LEU A 113 -2.12 6.52 -11.82
N SER A 114 -1.02 6.86 -12.50
CA SER A 114 -1.04 7.10 -13.94
C SER A 114 0.22 6.56 -14.60
N VAL A 115 0.03 5.78 -15.66
CA VAL A 115 1.11 5.26 -16.51
C VAL A 115 0.64 5.26 -17.96
N MET A 116 1.39 5.93 -18.84
CA MET A 116 1.18 5.91 -20.31
C MET A 116 -0.27 6.19 -20.73
N GLY A 117 -0.93 7.14 -20.09
CA GLY A 117 -2.31 7.54 -20.42
C GLY A 117 -3.41 6.67 -19.80
N SER A 118 -3.05 5.61 -19.08
CA SER A 118 -3.99 4.87 -18.24
C SER A 118 -3.93 5.39 -16.81
N SER A 119 -5.08 5.52 -16.16
CA SER A 119 -5.16 5.94 -14.75
C SER A 119 -6.04 5.00 -13.94
N VAL A 120 -5.74 4.91 -12.64
CA VAL A 120 -6.51 4.17 -11.64
C VAL A 120 -6.71 5.09 -10.45
N GLU A 121 -7.96 5.39 -10.11
CA GLU A 121 -8.32 6.23 -8.97
C GLU A 121 -8.96 5.38 -7.87
N TYR A 122 -8.53 5.59 -6.62
CA TYR A 122 -9.06 4.86 -5.49
C TYR A 122 -8.99 5.66 -4.20
N PHE A 123 -9.84 5.28 -3.26
CA PHE A 123 -10.02 5.95 -1.97
C PHE A 123 -9.70 4.96 -0.85
N ILE A 124 -8.80 5.35 0.04
CA ILE A 124 -8.31 4.51 1.14
C ILE A 124 -8.74 5.09 2.47
N ASP A 125 -9.20 4.22 3.36
CA ASP A 125 -9.38 4.47 4.78
C ASP A 125 -8.20 3.83 5.54
N HIS A 126 -7.26 4.66 5.99
CA HIS A 126 -6.16 4.21 6.83
C HIS A 126 -6.57 4.29 8.30
N THR A 127 -6.26 3.24 9.07
CA THR A 127 -6.28 3.26 10.54
C THR A 127 -4.84 3.41 11.03
N ALA A 128 -4.48 4.62 11.49
CA ALA A 128 -3.11 4.97 11.88
C ALA A 128 -2.88 4.78 13.38
N ARG A 129 -1.89 3.97 13.73
CA ARG A 129 -1.41 3.68 15.08
C ARG A 129 0.11 3.79 15.15
N PRO A 130 0.71 4.95 14.85
CA PRO A 130 2.16 5.11 14.84
C PRO A 130 2.79 4.93 16.23
N ASP A 131 2.04 5.23 17.30
CA ASP A 131 2.38 4.95 18.70
C ASP A 131 2.51 3.46 19.01
N GLN A 132 1.76 2.61 18.30
CA GLN A 132 1.82 1.15 18.37
C GLN A 132 2.69 0.53 17.26
N GLY A 133 3.29 1.37 16.40
CA GLY A 133 4.21 0.95 15.35
C GLY A 133 3.54 0.39 14.09
N TYR A 134 2.24 0.66 13.83
CA TYR A 134 1.58 0.20 12.61
C TYR A 134 0.54 1.18 12.06
N LEU A 135 0.21 0.98 10.79
CA LEU A 135 -0.89 1.59 10.07
C LEU A 135 -1.48 0.51 9.17
N THR A 136 -2.79 0.30 9.22
CA THR A 136 -3.52 -0.61 8.34
C THR A 136 -4.46 0.17 7.44
N TRP A 137 -4.94 -0.45 6.35
CA TRP A 137 -5.94 0.17 5.49
C TRP A 137 -6.89 -0.81 4.84
N THR A 138 -8.03 -0.27 4.43
CA THR A 138 -9.00 -0.82 3.48
C THR A 138 -9.33 0.24 2.43
N LEU A 139 -10.16 -0.09 1.43
CA LEU A 139 -10.82 0.96 0.68
C LEU A 139 -11.77 1.75 1.60
N ASP A 140 -11.99 3.03 1.29
CA ASP A 140 -13.17 3.76 1.79
C ASP A 140 -14.39 3.33 0.96
N TYR A 141 -15.12 2.35 1.45
CA TYR A 141 -16.30 1.81 0.76
C TYR A 141 -17.49 2.79 0.67
N SER A 142 -17.39 3.95 1.30
CA SER A 142 -18.35 5.03 1.06
C SER A 142 -18.16 5.72 -0.29
N ARG A 143 -17.04 5.41 -0.99
CA ARG A 143 -16.67 5.97 -2.30
C ARG A 143 -16.35 4.85 -3.27
N LYS A 144 -16.80 4.98 -4.51
CA LYS A 144 -16.50 4.02 -5.55
C LYS A 144 -15.10 4.22 -6.08
N SER A 145 -14.26 3.20 -5.93
CA SER A 145 -12.89 3.11 -6.44
C SER A 145 -12.83 2.32 -7.76
N ASP A 146 -11.78 2.52 -8.55
CA ASP A 146 -11.45 1.65 -9.70
C ASP A 146 -10.92 0.28 -9.26
N LEU A 147 -10.37 0.18 -8.04
CA LEU A 147 -10.03 -1.10 -7.44
C LEU A 147 -11.30 -1.79 -6.93
N ASP A 148 -11.36 -3.11 -7.05
CA ASP A 148 -12.42 -3.92 -6.41
C ASP A 148 -12.22 -3.98 -4.90
N ASP A 149 -10.97 -4.20 -4.43
CA ASP A 149 -10.62 -4.14 -3.03
C ASP A 149 -9.13 -3.83 -2.81
N SER A 150 -8.79 -3.30 -1.64
CA SER A 150 -7.41 -3.12 -1.21
C SER A 150 -7.32 -3.21 0.30
N VAL A 151 -6.48 -4.12 0.79
CA VAL A 151 -6.18 -4.29 2.22
C VAL A 151 -4.68 -4.39 2.41
N GLY A 152 -4.13 -3.70 3.39
CA GLY A 152 -2.70 -3.79 3.66
C GLY A 152 -2.27 -3.17 4.97
N TYR A 153 -0.96 -3.11 5.17
CA TYR A 153 -0.37 -2.45 6.32
C TYR A 153 1.05 -1.93 6.08
N TRP A 154 1.43 -0.94 6.86
CA TRP A 154 2.78 -0.60 7.22
C TRP A 154 3.04 -0.98 8.67
N ARG A 155 4.23 -1.53 8.97
CA ARG A 155 4.74 -1.67 10.33
C ARG A 155 6.15 -1.09 10.40
N VAL A 156 6.41 -0.36 11.47
CA VAL A 156 7.69 0.31 11.73
C VAL A 156 8.15 -0.07 13.12
N THR A 157 9.23 -0.82 13.23
CA THR A 157 9.72 -1.39 14.49
C THR A 157 11.18 -0.99 14.71
N PRO A 158 11.51 -0.24 15.79
CA PRO A 158 12.90 0.09 16.11
C PRO A 158 13.70 -1.19 16.36
N GLN A 159 14.91 -1.27 15.80
CA GLN A 159 15.84 -2.41 15.96
C GLN A 159 17.05 -2.03 16.79
N SER A 160 17.61 -0.82 16.61
CA SER A 160 18.78 -0.32 17.31
C SER A 160 18.75 1.21 17.36
N THR A 161 19.35 1.76 18.41
CA THR A 161 19.56 3.21 18.58
C THR A 161 20.99 3.66 18.27
N SER A 162 21.95 2.73 18.25
CA SER A 162 23.36 3.03 17.94
C SER A 162 24.04 1.83 17.25
N PRO A 163 24.24 1.87 15.93
CA PRO A 163 23.69 2.85 14.98
C PRO A 163 22.17 2.77 14.90
N VAL A 164 21.53 3.88 14.57
CA VAL A 164 20.08 3.91 14.38
C VAL A 164 19.66 2.96 13.27
N ARG A 165 18.68 2.09 13.60
CA ARG A 165 18.10 1.14 12.62
C ARG A 165 16.65 0.85 12.97
N THR A 166 15.81 0.91 11.96
CA THR A 166 14.36 0.65 12.08
C THR A 166 13.93 -0.33 11.00
N ARG A 167 13.18 -1.35 11.36
CA ARG A 167 12.58 -2.29 10.42
C ARG A 167 11.28 -1.74 9.90
N LEU A 168 11.16 -1.72 8.57
CA LEU A 168 9.94 -1.44 7.84
C LEU A 168 9.36 -2.75 7.30
N GLU A 169 8.05 -2.93 7.47
CA GLU A 169 7.27 -4.00 6.83
C GLU A 169 6.15 -3.37 6.02
N TYR A 170 5.91 -3.91 4.83
CA TYR A 170 4.82 -3.53 3.94
C TYR A 170 4.13 -4.76 3.38
N SER A 171 2.81 -4.78 3.44
CA SER A 171 1.99 -5.81 2.80
C SER A 171 0.77 -5.21 2.17
N VAL A 172 0.39 -5.69 1.01
CA VAL A 172 -0.82 -5.27 0.31
C VAL A 172 -1.46 -6.47 -0.41
N ASP A 173 -2.78 -6.52 -0.37
CA ASP A 173 -3.63 -7.38 -1.21
C ASP A 173 -4.57 -6.45 -1.99
N ILE A 174 -4.50 -6.48 -3.32
CA ILE A 174 -5.31 -5.65 -4.21
C ILE A 174 -6.15 -6.57 -5.10
N ARG A 175 -7.41 -6.21 -5.29
CA ARG A 175 -8.35 -6.89 -6.19
C ARG A 175 -8.85 -5.93 -7.26
N PHE A 176 -9.16 -6.50 -8.42
CA PHE A 176 -9.71 -5.78 -9.56
C PHE A 176 -10.93 -6.52 -10.09
N THR A 177 -11.92 -5.77 -10.56
CA THR A 177 -12.99 -6.29 -11.40
C THR A 177 -12.62 -6.10 -12.87
N GLY A 178 -12.50 -7.20 -13.63
CA GLY A 178 -12.24 -7.15 -15.07
C GLY A 178 -10.76 -7.01 -15.45
N TYR A 179 -10.48 -6.19 -16.46
CA TYR A 179 -9.14 -6.00 -16.99
C TYR A 179 -8.22 -5.27 -16.02
N VAL A 180 -7.06 -5.86 -15.73
CA VAL A 180 -6.01 -5.25 -14.91
C VAL A 180 -4.98 -4.61 -15.85
N PRO A 181 -4.77 -3.29 -15.81
CA PRO A 181 -3.68 -2.68 -16.55
C PRO A 181 -2.32 -3.29 -16.15
N GLY A 182 -1.43 -3.53 -17.14
CA GLY A 182 -0.16 -4.24 -16.91
C GLY A 182 0.70 -3.61 -15.82
N PHE A 183 0.76 -2.28 -15.75
CA PHE A 183 1.52 -1.57 -14.72
C PHE A 183 1.01 -1.83 -13.29
N VAL A 184 -0.29 -2.07 -13.15
CA VAL A 184 -0.88 -2.41 -11.84
C VAL A 184 -0.54 -3.84 -11.46
N ALA A 185 -0.54 -4.77 -12.43
CA ALA A 185 -0.07 -6.13 -12.20
C ALA A 185 1.41 -6.14 -11.74
N ASP A 186 2.25 -5.24 -12.28
CA ASP A 186 3.63 -5.06 -11.86
C ASP A 186 3.73 -4.53 -10.42
N MET A 187 2.86 -3.61 -10.00
CA MET A 187 2.84 -3.08 -8.63
C MET A 187 2.54 -4.14 -7.56
N ILE A 188 1.69 -5.12 -7.87
CA ILE A 188 1.35 -6.21 -6.94
C ILE A 188 2.32 -7.40 -7.06
N SER A 189 3.26 -7.33 -7.98
CA SER A 189 4.31 -8.33 -8.16
C SER A 189 5.35 -8.29 -7.05
N ARG A 190 6.26 -9.27 -7.03
CA ARG A 190 7.43 -9.25 -6.13
C ARG A 190 8.28 -7.98 -6.29
N LYS A 191 8.41 -7.48 -7.51
CA LYS A 191 9.11 -6.22 -7.80
C LYS A 191 8.38 -5.04 -7.17
N GLY A 192 7.06 -4.94 -7.34
CA GLY A 192 6.25 -3.87 -6.76
C GLY A 192 6.31 -3.81 -5.23
N LEU A 193 6.30 -4.96 -4.55
CA LEU A 193 6.52 -5.01 -3.08
C LEU A 193 7.91 -4.47 -2.69
N THR A 194 8.94 -4.78 -3.48
CA THR A 194 10.29 -4.25 -3.25
C THR A 194 10.33 -2.73 -3.46
N ASP A 195 9.75 -2.26 -4.56
CA ASP A 195 9.72 -0.84 -4.92
C ASP A 195 8.93 -0.03 -3.87
N ALA A 196 7.83 -0.59 -3.35
CA ALA A 196 7.02 0.03 -2.29
C ALA A 196 7.80 0.30 -1.00
N THR A 197 8.81 -0.49 -0.66
CA THR A 197 9.66 -0.24 0.52
C THR A 197 10.88 0.61 0.19
N SER A 198 11.40 0.51 -1.02
CA SER A 198 12.65 1.18 -1.44
C SER A 198 12.54 2.70 -1.46
N TRP A 199 11.38 3.26 -1.84
CA TRP A 199 11.19 4.70 -1.80
C TRP A 199 11.23 5.24 -0.36
N VAL A 200 10.66 4.50 0.61
CA VAL A 200 10.70 4.90 2.03
C VAL A 200 12.14 4.97 2.53
N LYS A 201 12.97 3.97 2.17
CA LYS A 201 14.39 3.98 2.50
C LYS A 201 15.10 5.19 1.91
N ARG A 202 14.94 5.43 0.62
CA ARG A 202 15.57 6.56 -0.09
C ARG A 202 15.22 7.90 0.57
N GLU A 203 13.93 8.13 0.83
CA GLU A 203 13.46 9.40 1.41
C GLU A 203 13.82 9.55 2.91
N SER A 204 14.03 8.44 3.64
CA SER A 204 14.35 8.47 5.07
C SER A 204 15.84 8.54 5.34
N GLU A 205 16.70 8.01 4.47
CA GLU A 205 18.17 8.02 4.62
C GLU A 205 18.83 9.19 3.90
N GLY A 206 18.15 9.83 2.94
CA GLY A 206 18.68 10.92 2.11
C GLY A 206 18.28 12.33 2.59
N GLY A 207 17.63 12.48 3.73
CA GLY A 207 17.16 13.75 4.30
C GLY A 207 18.02 14.28 5.42
#